data_7a07109af0ce3015249e612f827f4d17
#
_entry.id   7a07109af0ce3015249e612f827f4d17
#
_cell.length_a   1.000
_cell.length_b   1.000
_cell.length_c   1.000
_cell.angle_alpha   90.00
_cell.angle_beta   90.00
_cell.angle_gamma   90.00
#
_symmetry.space_group_name_H-M   'P 1'
#
loop_
_entity.id
_entity.type
_entity.pdbx_description
1 polymer ?
#
loop_
_entity_poly.entity_id
_entity_poly.type
_entity_poly.pdbx_seq_one_letter_code
_entity_poly.pdbx_strand_id
1 'polypeptide(L)'
;MGAEKSSVRELHLIVGFDGSPAATRALETSARLLAVRPPGRITVVWVAHLTSTVRLSPDAVNIVEHDFDQVAQELRAAAAERLADSQVSWDFQWRQGSIAHELIAVAKSVLADHPHDVVVIEVGSSSSAMHRMVGSVAVNLAHHSPVPVTIVP
;
A
#
# COMPACT_ATOMS: atom_id res chain seq x y z
N MET A 1 -3.42 33.80 -22.93
CA MET A 1 -2.37 32.79 -23.09
C MET A 1 -2.31 31.98 -21.81
N GLY A 2 -3.00 30.84 -21.75
CA GLY A 2 -2.92 29.92 -20.64
C GLY A 2 -1.55 29.30 -20.65
N ALA A 3 -0.78 29.47 -19.55
CA ALA A 3 0.36 28.65 -19.29
C ALA A 3 -0.17 27.20 -19.13
N GLU A 4 0.07 26.33 -20.12
CA GLU A 4 0.03 24.91 -19.91
C GLU A 4 0.95 24.63 -18.72
N LYS A 5 0.36 24.37 -17.56
CA LYS A 5 1.05 23.67 -16.49
C LYS A 5 1.46 22.34 -17.13
N SER A 6 2.71 22.26 -17.56
CA SER A 6 3.35 20.99 -17.85
C SER A 6 3.17 20.15 -16.60
N SER A 7 2.13 19.33 -16.57
CA SER A 7 1.90 18.40 -15.47
C SER A 7 3.00 17.36 -15.58
N VAL A 8 4.04 17.54 -14.78
CA VAL A 8 5.08 16.53 -14.63
C VAL A 8 4.36 15.27 -14.13
N ARG A 9 4.46 14.19 -14.91
CA ARG A 9 3.88 12.91 -14.52
C ARG A 9 4.63 12.38 -13.32
N GLU A 10 3.91 12.09 -12.26
CA GLU A 10 4.49 11.51 -11.05
C GLU A 10 4.33 9.99 -11.04
N LEU A 11 5.23 9.32 -10.32
CA LEU A 11 5.13 7.91 -10.02
C LEU A 11 4.52 7.73 -8.63
N HIS A 12 3.30 7.22 -8.58
CA HIS A 12 2.62 6.88 -7.34
C HIS A 12 2.78 5.39 -7.05
N LEU A 13 3.44 5.06 -5.94
CA LEU A 13 3.59 3.70 -5.46
C LEU A 13 2.62 3.44 -4.32
N ILE A 14 1.72 2.49 -4.51
CA ILE A 14 0.78 2.03 -3.49
C ILE A 14 1.40 0.80 -2.84
N VAL A 15 1.85 0.90 -1.60
CA VAL A 15 2.57 -0.16 -0.91
C VAL A 15 1.69 -0.81 0.15
N GLY A 16 1.37 -2.08 -0.02
CA GLY A 16 0.72 -2.88 1.02
C GLY A 16 1.68 -3.13 2.18
N PHE A 17 1.29 -2.73 3.40
CA PHE A 17 2.18 -2.77 4.56
C PHE A 17 1.47 -3.28 5.81
N ASP A 18 1.94 -4.39 6.35
CA ASP A 18 1.44 -5.03 7.56
C ASP A 18 2.53 -5.16 8.66
N GLY A 19 3.68 -4.51 8.45
CA GLY A 19 4.83 -4.61 9.35
C GLY A 19 5.68 -5.88 9.18
N SER A 20 5.27 -6.81 8.32
CA SER A 20 6.05 -8.02 8.05
C SER A 20 7.39 -7.71 7.38
N PRO A 21 8.38 -8.61 7.48
CA PRO A 21 9.65 -8.45 6.75
C PRO A 21 9.47 -8.30 5.24
N ALA A 22 8.50 -8.99 4.65
CA ALA A 22 8.18 -8.90 3.23
C ALA A 22 7.64 -7.52 2.86
N ALA A 23 6.68 -7.00 3.62
CA ALA A 23 6.13 -5.66 3.42
C ALA A 23 7.19 -4.57 3.65
N THR A 24 8.07 -4.76 4.63
CA THR A 24 9.20 -3.85 4.88
C THR A 24 10.14 -3.79 3.68
N ARG A 25 10.50 -4.94 3.08
CA ARG A 25 11.32 -4.96 1.85
C ARG A 25 10.63 -4.24 0.68
N ALA A 26 9.31 -4.41 0.52
CA ALA A 26 8.55 -3.70 -0.50
C ALA A 26 8.63 -2.18 -0.29
N LEU A 27 8.41 -1.71 0.94
CA LEU A 27 8.47 -0.29 1.29
C LEU A 27 9.85 0.32 1.03
N GLU A 28 10.92 -0.36 1.46
CA GLU A 28 12.30 0.08 1.24
C GLU A 28 12.69 0.07 -0.24
N THR A 29 12.18 -0.90 -1.01
CA THR A 29 12.41 -0.96 -2.46
C THR A 29 11.70 0.19 -3.16
N SER A 30 10.46 0.50 -2.78
CA SER A 30 9.71 1.66 -3.27
C SER A 30 10.45 2.97 -3.01
N ALA A 31 10.98 3.15 -1.81
CA ALA A 31 11.76 4.34 -1.47
C ALA A 31 13.03 4.47 -2.32
N ARG A 32 13.77 3.37 -2.52
CA ARG A 32 14.95 3.36 -3.39
C ARG A 32 14.61 3.66 -4.85
N LEU A 33 13.49 3.14 -5.34
CA LEU A 33 13.03 3.41 -6.71
C LEU A 33 12.75 4.89 -6.92
N LEU A 34 12.06 5.53 -5.99
CA LEU A 34 11.76 6.96 -6.06
C LEU A 34 12.99 7.85 -5.83
N ALA A 35 13.99 7.38 -5.09
CA ALA A 35 15.24 8.10 -4.91
C ALA A 35 16.02 8.28 -6.23
N VAL A 36 15.89 7.34 -7.17
CA VAL A 36 16.57 7.41 -8.48
C VAL A 36 15.67 7.92 -9.60
N ARG A 37 14.37 8.03 -9.37
CA ARG A 37 13.39 8.50 -10.36
C ARG A 37 12.33 9.42 -9.75
N PRO A 38 12.68 10.63 -9.29
CA PRO A 38 11.71 11.65 -8.94
C PRO A 38 11.09 12.29 -10.23
N PRO A 39 9.91 12.92 -10.14
CA PRO A 39 9.10 13.05 -8.95
C PRO A 39 8.19 11.83 -8.70
N GLY A 40 7.88 11.61 -7.44
CA GLY A 40 6.95 10.54 -7.06
C GLY A 40 6.62 10.54 -5.57
N ARG A 41 5.67 9.71 -5.18
CA ARG A 41 5.22 9.57 -3.81
C ARG A 41 4.83 8.13 -3.49
N ILE A 42 4.80 7.81 -2.21
CA ILE A 42 4.35 6.52 -1.69
C ILE A 42 3.06 6.73 -0.90
N THR A 43 2.04 5.93 -1.18
CA THR A 43 0.91 5.72 -0.28
C THR A 43 1.06 4.35 0.37
N VAL A 44 1.36 4.35 1.66
CA VAL A 44 1.46 3.14 2.48
C VAL A 44 0.07 2.75 2.93
N VAL A 45 -0.35 1.52 2.64
CA VAL A 45 -1.71 1.06 2.92
C VAL A 45 -1.66 -0.19 3.81
N TRP A 46 -2.26 -0.08 4.98
CA TRP A 46 -2.58 -1.25 5.79
C TRP A 46 -4.05 -1.62 5.62
N VAL A 47 -4.32 -2.90 5.41
CA VAL A 47 -5.69 -3.42 5.32
C VAL A 47 -5.96 -4.33 6.50
N ALA A 48 -6.85 -3.90 7.38
CA ALA A 48 -7.37 -4.73 8.45
C ALA A 48 -8.32 -5.78 7.86
N HIS A 49 -7.92 -7.05 7.95
CA HIS A 49 -8.69 -8.17 7.42
C HIS A 49 -9.38 -8.94 8.55
N LEU A 50 -10.70 -8.84 8.62
CA LEU A 50 -11.49 -9.66 9.52
C LEU A 50 -11.73 -11.03 8.89
N THR A 51 -11.10 -12.06 9.44
CA THR A 51 -11.21 -13.44 8.94
C THR A 51 -12.49 -14.15 9.37
N SER A 52 -13.41 -13.50 10.10
CA SER A 52 -14.57 -14.19 10.64
C SER A 52 -15.90 -13.53 10.28
N THR A 53 -16.86 -14.36 9.91
CA THR A 53 -18.29 -14.07 9.78
C THR A 53 -19.00 -13.89 11.13
N VAL A 54 -18.30 -13.52 12.18
CA VAL A 54 -18.87 -13.30 13.50
C VAL A 54 -19.68 -12.01 13.45
N ARG A 55 -20.99 -12.12 13.70
CA ARG A 55 -21.83 -10.96 13.96
C ARG A 55 -21.42 -10.37 15.31
N LEU A 56 -20.67 -9.28 15.25
CA LEU A 56 -20.28 -8.55 16.46
C LEU A 56 -21.46 -7.72 16.97
N SER A 57 -21.59 -7.62 18.30
CA SER A 57 -22.49 -6.64 18.91
C SER A 57 -21.97 -5.21 18.66
N PRO A 58 -22.80 -4.16 18.72
CA PRO A 58 -22.34 -2.78 18.54
C PRO A 58 -21.17 -2.39 19.45
N ASP A 59 -21.17 -2.85 20.70
CA ASP A 59 -20.08 -2.59 21.64
C ASP A 59 -18.77 -3.30 21.23
N ALA A 60 -18.88 -4.53 20.72
CA ALA A 60 -17.73 -5.27 20.21
C ALA A 60 -17.15 -4.64 18.93
N VAL A 61 -18.00 -4.04 18.08
CA VAL A 61 -17.54 -3.29 16.89
C VAL A 61 -16.69 -2.10 17.32
N ASN A 62 -17.14 -1.30 18.29
CA ASN A 62 -16.39 -0.14 18.79
C ASN A 62 -15.02 -0.53 19.38
N ILE A 63 -14.96 -1.66 20.09
CA ILE A 63 -13.68 -2.18 20.63
C ILE A 63 -12.73 -2.56 19.50
N VAL A 64 -13.22 -3.29 18.50
CA VAL A 64 -12.41 -3.73 17.35
C VAL A 64 -11.91 -2.55 16.52
N GLU A 65 -12.74 -1.53 16.31
CA GLU A 65 -12.34 -0.31 15.60
C GLU A 65 -11.25 0.45 16.36
N HIS A 66 -11.37 0.56 17.68
CA HIS A 66 -10.32 1.17 18.51
C HIS A 66 -9.00 0.41 18.46
N ASP A 67 -9.05 -0.91 18.46
CA ASP A 67 -7.87 -1.78 18.33
C ASP A 67 -7.22 -1.61 16.95
N PHE A 68 -8.01 -1.45 15.89
CA PHE A 68 -7.48 -1.18 14.55
C PHE A 68 -6.80 0.19 14.45
N ASP A 69 -7.35 1.21 15.07
CA ASP A 69 -6.73 2.53 15.11
C ASP A 69 -5.37 2.50 15.82
N GLN A 70 -5.26 1.75 16.89
CA GLN A 70 -4.00 1.57 17.62
C GLN A 70 -2.97 0.84 16.75
N VAL A 71 -3.34 -0.27 16.12
CA VAL A 71 -2.46 -1.01 15.19
C VAL A 71 -2.05 -0.13 14.01
N ALA A 72 -2.97 0.66 13.46
CA ALA A 72 -2.67 1.58 12.37
C ALA A 72 -1.63 2.63 12.78
N GLN A 73 -1.71 3.17 13.99
CA GLN A 73 -0.72 4.12 14.53
C GLN A 73 0.67 3.47 14.68
N GLU A 74 0.73 2.25 15.19
CA GLU A 74 1.97 1.48 15.33
C GLU A 74 2.61 1.20 13.96
N LEU A 75 1.82 0.78 12.98
CA LEU A 75 2.29 0.50 11.62
C LEU A 75 2.73 1.78 10.90
N ARG A 76 2.01 2.88 11.10
CA ARG A 76 2.43 4.19 10.58
C ARG A 76 3.78 4.62 11.16
N ALA A 77 3.99 4.44 12.46
CA ALA A 77 5.26 4.74 13.12
C ALA A 77 6.40 3.85 12.57
N ALA A 78 6.13 2.56 12.38
CA ALA A 78 7.09 1.63 11.79
C ALA A 78 7.45 2.02 10.34
N ALA A 79 6.48 2.40 9.52
CA ALA A 79 6.73 2.91 8.17
C ALA A 79 7.55 4.21 8.20
N ALA A 80 7.22 5.14 9.09
CA ALA A 80 7.97 6.39 9.27
C ALA A 80 9.44 6.15 9.63
N GLU A 81 9.72 5.19 10.50
CA GLU A 81 11.08 4.81 10.86
C GLU A 81 11.87 4.29 9.64
N ARG A 82 11.24 3.46 8.80
CA ARG A 82 11.86 2.92 7.59
C ARG A 82 12.10 3.96 6.51
N LEU A 83 11.29 5.00 6.47
CA LEU A 83 11.38 6.08 5.49
C LEU A 83 12.13 7.32 6.00
N ALA A 84 12.61 7.32 7.25
CA ALA A 84 13.19 8.50 7.91
C ALA A 84 14.37 9.12 7.14
N ASP A 85 15.22 8.29 6.54
CA ASP A 85 16.39 8.74 5.76
C ASP A 85 16.06 8.99 4.29
N SER A 86 14.84 8.70 3.86
CA SER A 86 14.39 8.96 2.50
C SER A 86 13.86 10.38 2.35
N GLN A 87 14.13 11.00 1.20
CA GLN A 87 13.55 12.31 0.83
C GLN A 87 12.20 12.15 0.13
N VAL A 88 11.59 10.97 0.24
CA VAL A 88 10.37 10.62 -0.49
C VAL A 88 9.14 11.18 0.22
N SER A 89 8.25 11.81 -0.53
CA SER A 89 6.92 12.18 -0.03
C SER A 89 6.06 10.94 0.15
N TRP A 90 5.44 10.79 1.30
CA TRP A 90 4.59 9.64 1.57
C TRP A 90 3.42 9.99 2.50
N ASP A 91 2.36 9.17 2.43
CA ASP A 91 1.22 9.17 3.33
C ASP A 91 0.88 7.74 3.77
N PHE A 92 0.08 7.63 4.82
CA PHE A 92 -0.37 6.35 5.36
C PHE A 92 -1.89 6.32 5.44
N GLN A 93 -2.47 5.23 4.96
CA GLN A 93 -3.89 4.96 5.03
C GLN A 93 -4.13 3.57 5.61
N TRP A 94 -5.18 3.42 6.42
CA TRP A 94 -5.68 2.10 6.73
C TRP A 94 -7.08 1.88 6.19
N ARG A 95 -7.39 0.67 5.82
CA ARG A 95 -8.65 0.23 5.24
C ARG A 95 -9.10 -1.05 5.93
N GLN A 96 -10.37 -1.39 5.79
CA GLN A 96 -10.93 -2.64 6.29
C GLN A 96 -11.56 -3.41 5.15
N GLY A 97 -11.20 -4.68 5.02
CA GLY A 97 -11.76 -5.53 3.96
C GLY A 97 -10.80 -6.56 3.39
N SER A 98 -10.97 -6.86 2.13
CA SER A 98 -10.07 -7.75 1.37
C SER A 98 -8.84 -6.97 0.91
N ILE A 99 -7.65 -7.48 1.22
CA ILE A 99 -6.39 -6.78 0.98
C ILE A 99 -6.25 -6.36 -0.49
N ALA A 100 -6.41 -7.29 -1.43
CA ALA A 100 -6.28 -6.97 -2.85
C ALA A 100 -7.33 -5.97 -3.32
N HIS A 101 -8.58 -6.11 -2.85
CA HIS A 101 -9.66 -5.20 -3.22
C HIS A 101 -9.40 -3.77 -2.74
N GLU A 102 -8.96 -3.61 -1.50
CA GLU A 102 -8.70 -2.30 -0.92
C GLU A 102 -7.48 -1.61 -1.55
N LEU A 103 -6.42 -2.37 -1.87
CA LEU A 103 -5.26 -1.83 -2.60
C LEU A 103 -5.67 -1.33 -4.00
N ILE A 104 -6.51 -2.10 -4.71
CA ILE A 104 -7.06 -1.69 -6.01
C ILE A 104 -7.94 -0.45 -5.87
N ALA A 105 -8.76 -0.36 -4.81
CA ALA A 105 -9.61 0.80 -4.57
C ALA A 105 -8.78 2.08 -4.35
N VAL A 106 -7.69 1.99 -3.58
CA VAL A 106 -6.74 3.10 -3.40
C VAL A 106 -6.11 3.50 -4.73
N ALA A 107 -5.64 2.53 -5.52
CA ALA A 107 -5.05 2.83 -6.84
C ALA A 107 -6.04 3.51 -7.78
N LYS A 108 -7.29 3.08 -7.81
CA LYS A 108 -8.36 3.72 -8.60
C LYS A 108 -8.63 5.15 -8.15
N SER A 109 -8.63 5.41 -6.83
CA SER A 109 -8.81 6.77 -6.29
C SER A 109 -7.67 7.68 -6.73
N VAL A 110 -6.42 7.22 -6.62
CA VAL A 110 -5.26 7.99 -7.09
C VAL A 110 -5.34 8.29 -8.58
N LEU A 111 -5.72 7.31 -9.41
CA LEU A 111 -5.90 7.52 -10.84
C LEU A 111 -7.01 8.52 -11.16
N ALA A 112 -8.08 8.55 -10.39
CA ALA A 112 -9.18 9.50 -10.57
C ALA A 112 -8.74 10.95 -10.26
N ASP A 113 -7.93 11.13 -9.21
CA ASP A 113 -7.42 12.42 -8.79
C ASP A 113 -6.23 12.88 -9.66
N HIS A 114 -5.44 11.94 -10.16
CA HIS A 114 -4.21 12.18 -10.93
C HIS A 114 -4.18 11.34 -12.22
N PRO A 115 -5.05 11.62 -13.20
CA PRO A 115 -5.25 10.75 -14.38
C PRO A 115 -4.04 10.65 -15.32
N HIS A 116 -3.04 11.51 -15.15
CA HIS A 116 -1.83 11.52 -15.98
C HIS A 116 -0.62 10.85 -15.32
N ASP A 117 -0.75 10.48 -14.05
CA ASP A 117 0.33 9.86 -13.30
C ASP A 117 0.42 8.34 -13.56
N VAL A 118 1.58 7.79 -13.25
CA VAL A 118 1.79 6.34 -13.28
C VAL A 118 1.56 5.79 -11.89
N VAL A 119 0.58 4.91 -11.75
CA VAL A 119 0.26 4.26 -10.46
C VAL A 119 0.69 2.80 -10.53
N VAL A 120 1.41 2.33 -9.52
CA VAL A 120 1.85 0.95 -9.37
C VAL A 120 1.53 0.45 -7.98
N ILE A 121 1.01 -0.77 -7.87
CA ILE A 121 0.83 -1.44 -6.57
C ILE A 121 2.08 -2.29 -6.30
N GLU A 122 2.66 -2.14 -5.12
CA GLU A 122 3.81 -2.93 -4.67
C GLU A 122 3.46 -3.74 -3.42
N VAL A 123 3.77 -5.03 -3.45
CA VAL A 123 3.58 -5.94 -2.32
C VAL A 123 4.80 -6.83 -2.13
N GLY A 124 5.09 -7.15 -0.88
CA GLY A 124 6.14 -8.10 -0.55
C GLY A 124 5.71 -9.54 -0.82
N SER A 125 6.65 -10.36 -1.21
CA SER A 125 6.49 -11.81 -1.27
C SER A 125 6.78 -12.43 0.09
N SER A 126 5.83 -13.18 0.63
CA SER A 126 5.98 -13.90 1.90
C SER A 126 6.66 -15.27 1.75
N SER A 127 7.21 -15.59 0.59
CA SER A 127 7.83 -16.88 0.36
C SER A 127 9.12 -17.05 1.19
N SER A 128 9.09 -17.98 2.15
CA SER A 128 10.33 -18.56 2.66
C SER A 128 11.09 -19.22 1.50
N ALA A 129 12.42 -19.19 1.56
CA ALA A 129 13.32 -19.59 0.47
C ALA A 129 13.09 -21.00 -0.13
N MET A 130 12.22 -21.81 0.47
CA MET A 130 11.96 -23.20 0.09
C MET A 130 10.76 -23.39 -0.83
N HIS A 131 9.82 -22.45 -0.87
CA HIS A 131 8.63 -22.54 -1.73
C HIS A 131 8.34 -21.16 -2.30
N ARG A 132 8.69 -20.96 -3.57
CA ARG A 132 8.37 -19.75 -4.36
C ARG A 132 6.86 -19.73 -4.70
N MET A 133 6.03 -19.75 -3.70
CA MET A 133 4.59 -19.57 -3.92
C MET A 133 4.28 -18.08 -3.83
N VAL A 134 3.82 -17.54 -4.93
CA VAL A 134 3.22 -16.21 -4.96
C VAL A 134 2.00 -16.22 -4.04
N GLY A 135 1.96 -15.35 -3.04
CA GLY A 135 0.87 -15.30 -2.06
C GLY A 135 -0.48 -14.99 -2.71
N SER A 136 -1.56 -15.38 -2.06
CA SER A 136 -2.93 -15.18 -2.56
C SER A 136 -3.26 -13.73 -2.90
N VAL A 137 -2.73 -12.78 -2.14
CA VAL A 137 -2.88 -11.34 -2.40
C VAL A 137 -2.25 -10.96 -3.72
N ALA A 138 -1.01 -11.38 -3.98
CA ALA A 138 -0.31 -11.08 -5.22
C ALA A 138 -0.98 -11.72 -6.44
N VAL A 139 -1.46 -12.95 -6.32
CA VAL A 139 -2.24 -13.62 -7.38
C VAL A 139 -3.53 -12.86 -7.68
N ASN A 140 -4.25 -12.46 -6.64
CA ASN A 140 -5.50 -11.71 -6.80
C ASN A 140 -5.26 -10.33 -7.45
N LEU A 141 -4.22 -9.62 -7.01
CA LEU A 141 -3.81 -8.36 -7.63
C LEU A 141 -3.44 -8.55 -9.11
N ALA A 142 -2.67 -9.59 -9.45
CA ALA A 142 -2.27 -9.86 -10.83
C ALA A 142 -3.47 -10.11 -11.77
N HIS A 143 -4.55 -10.69 -11.25
CA HIS A 143 -5.75 -10.96 -12.04
C HIS A 143 -6.71 -9.77 -12.15
N HIS A 144 -6.75 -8.89 -11.17
CA HIS A 144 -7.83 -7.89 -11.06
C HIS A 144 -7.35 -6.44 -11.03
N SER A 145 -6.05 -6.20 -10.91
CA SER A 145 -5.52 -4.83 -10.84
C SER A 145 -5.65 -4.10 -12.19
N PRO A 146 -6.17 -2.86 -12.20
CA PRO A 146 -6.17 -2.01 -13.38
C PRO A 146 -4.82 -1.32 -13.63
N VAL A 147 -3.86 -1.48 -12.71
CA VAL A 147 -2.53 -0.89 -12.76
C VAL A 147 -1.46 -1.97 -12.64
N PRO A 148 -0.21 -1.70 -13.06
CA PRO A 148 0.91 -2.64 -12.84
C PRO A 148 1.06 -3.02 -11.37
N VAL A 149 1.45 -4.26 -11.14
CA VAL A 149 1.73 -4.82 -9.81
C VAL A 149 3.16 -5.31 -9.76
N THR A 150 3.90 -4.85 -8.76
CA THR A 150 5.26 -5.32 -8.48
C THR A 150 5.23 -6.21 -7.24
N ILE A 151 5.84 -7.37 -7.35
CA ILE A 151 6.02 -8.30 -6.23
C ILE A 151 7.50 -8.28 -5.86
N VAL A 152 7.78 -7.80 -4.65
CA VAL A 152 9.15 -7.69 -4.12
C VAL A 152 9.48 -8.96 -3.35
N PRO A 153 10.51 -9.72 -3.76
CA PRO A 153 10.90 -10.97 -3.13
C PRO A 153 11.52 -10.78 -1.73
#